data_951f84e298be1174c20f5e5b2e1bc330
#
_entry.id   951f84e298be1174c20f5e5b2e1bc330
#
_cell.length_a   1.000
_cell.length_b   1.000
_cell.length_c   1.000
_cell.angle_alpha   90.00
_cell.angle_beta   90.00
_cell.angle_gamma   90.00
#
_symmetry.space_group_name_H-M   'P 1'
#
loop_
_entity.id
_entity.type
_entity.pdbx_description
1 polymer ?
#
loop_
_entity_poly.entity_id
_entity_poly.type
_entity_poly.pdbx_seq_one_letter_code
_entity_poly.pdbx_strand_id
1 'polypeptide(L)'
;MNNARAVTRLREALGSPAMSPGTFLGLASPTAIEVAALAGCEWVLLDLEHGGGTLEQVGPSVQAAAAAGIPLVVRVQRPERSVVGWVLDQGVAGVMLPRIESVEDAKEYVSYFDYPPTGQRGVASYTRSAGWGSHSVRDTARGVCMIQIETTGALDAVSEIANLDGVDSLFVGPLDLSFALGVPEDFDAPVFTKAVTTVVAAARAAQIPVGSLISDPSRIPSMRDYGMDFLALGSDALALRKGLADQVNHVRQSDTSS
;
A
#
# COMPACT_ATOMS: atom_id res chain seq x y z
N MET A 1 10.34 10.69 -12.70
CA MET A 1 9.00 11.26 -12.36
C MET A 1 9.15 12.13 -11.11
N ASN A 2 8.53 13.31 -11.07
CA ASN A 2 8.52 14.14 -9.85
C ASN A 2 7.41 13.69 -8.87
N ASN A 3 7.44 14.18 -7.64
CA ASN A 3 6.50 13.80 -6.60
C ASN A 3 5.02 14.06 -6.98
N ALA A 4 4.69 15.24 -7.48
CA ALA A 4 3.30 15.57 -7.84
C ALA A 4 2.74 14.61 -8.89
N ARG A 5 3.53 14.29 -9.92
CA ARG A 5 3.11 13.32 -10.95
C ARG A 5 3.00 11.90 -10.37
N ALA A 6 3.86 11.53 -9.42
CA ALA A 6 3.76 10.22 -8.77
C ALA A 6 2.47 10.08 -7.95
N VAL A 7 2.10 11.12 -7.19
CA VAL A 7 0.84 11.17 -6.44
C VAL A 7 -0.37 11.10 -7.36
N THR A 8 -0.38 11.89 -8.45
CA THR A 8 -1.47 11.87 -9.44
C THR A 8 -1.63 10.48 -10.05
N ARG A 9 -0.54 9.86 -10.51
CA ARG A 9 -0.58 8.50 -11.07
C ARG A 9 -1.07 7.45 -10.08
N LEU A 10 -0.69 7.58 -8.80
CA LEU A 10 -1.21 6.66 -7.78
C LEU A 10 -2.72 6.82 -7.63
N ARG A 11 -3.23 8.05 -7.53
CA ARG A 11 -4.67 8.30 -7.44
C ARG A 11 -5.43 7.75 -8.66
N GLU A 12 -4.89 7.94 -9.86
CA GLU A 12 -5.43 7.40 -11.10
C GLU A 12 -5.45 5.87 -11.09
N ALA A 13 -4.36 5.22 -10.65
CA ALA A 13 -4.28 3.76 -10.56
C ALA A 13 -5.29 3.21 -9.55
N LEU A 14 -5.34 3.76 -8.33
CA LEU A 14 -6.24 3.27 -7.28
C LEU A 14 -7.72 3.50 -7.62
N GLY A 15 -8.06 4.59 -8.32
CA GLY A 15 -9.42 4.95 -8.72
C GLY A 15 -9.80 4.49 -10.13
N SER A 16 -9.00 3.64 -10.77
CA SER A 16 -9.25 3.12 -12.12
C SER A 16 -10.55 2.30 -12.18
N PRO A 17 -11.33 2.39 -13.27
CA PRO A 17 -12.47 1.49 -13.49
C PRO A 17 -12.06 0.02 -13.62
N ALA A 18 -10.83 -0.25 -14.07
CA ALA A 18 -10.25 -1.58 -14.08
C ALA A 18 -9.45 -1.80 -12.78
N MET A 19 -9.56 -2.99 -12.21
CA MET A 19 -8.80 -3.36 -11.00
C MET A 19 -7.30 -3.21 -11.24
N SER A 20 -6.65 -2.32 -10.48
CA SER A 20 -5.25 -1.96 -10.65
C SER A 20 -4.32 -2.97 -9.97
N PRO A 21 -3.37 -3.60 -10.70
CA PRO A 21 -2.41 -4.53 -10.15
C PRO A 21 -1.19 -3.83 -9.55
N GLY A 22 -0.82 -4.20 -8.34
CA GLY A 22 0.41 -3.80 -7.68
C GLY A 22 1.10 -4.97 -6.99
N THR A 23 2.21 -4.72 -6.29
CA THR A 23 2.90 -5.75 -5.51
C THR A 23 3.62 -5.15 -4.30
N PHE A 24 3.82 -5.97 -3.27
CA PHE A 24 4.66 -5.62 -2.13
C PHE A 24 6.13 -5.93 -2.42
N LEU A 25 7.02 -5.08 -1.93
CA LEU A 25 8.47 -5.20 -2.07
C LEU A 25 9.07 -5.55 -0.70
N GLY A 26 9.07 -6.85 -0.39
CA GLY A 26 9.62 -7.38 0.85
C GLY A 26 11.15 -7.52 0.80
N LEU A 27 11.76 -7.63 -0.39
CA LEU A 27 13.22 -7.68 -0.55
C LEU A 27 13.88 -6.31 -0.46
N ALA A 28 13.10 -5.24 -0.46
CA ALA A 28 13.55 -3.84 -0.39
C ALA A 28 14.63 -3.47 -1.43
N SER A 29 14.59 -4.12 -2.60
CA SER A 29 15.53 -3.89 -3.70
C SER A 29 14.99 -2.84 -4.67
N PRO A 30 15.73 -1.75 -4.94
CA PRO A 30 15.39 -0.81 -6.00
C PRO A 30 15.22 -1.47 -7.38
N THR A 31 16.01 -2.49 -7.69
CA THR A 31 15.90 -3.26 -8.94
C THR A 31 14.57 -4.02 -9.04
N ALA A 32 14.01 -4.49 -7.91
CA ALA A 32 12.71 -5.15 -7.92
C ALA A 32 11.58 -4.19 -8.36
N ILE A 33 11.73 -2.89 -8.12
CA ILE A 33 10.78 -1.85 -8.58
C ILE A 33 10.78 -1.77 -10.11
N GLU A 34 11.97 -1.78 -10.74
CA GLU A 34 12.10 -1.76 -12.20
C GLU A 34 11.49 -3.01 -12.82
N VAL A 35 11.76 -4.19 -12.22
CA VAL A 35 11.19 -5.46 -12.66
C VAL A 35 9.66 -5.46 -12.52
N ALA A 36 9.11 -4.98 -11.41
CA ALA A 36 7.67 -4.88 -11.21
C ALA A 36 7.00 -3.96 -12.24
N ALA A 37 7.63 -2.82 -12.56
CA ALA A 37 7.13 -1.91 -13.59
C ALA A 37 7.13 -2.57 -14.98
N LEU A 38 8.20 -3.30 -15.34
CA LEU A 38 8.29 -4.05 -16.59
C LEU A 38 7.30 -5.22 -16.65
N ALA A 39 6.94 -5.80 -15.50
CA ALA A 39 5.92 -6.83 -15.41
C ALA A 39 4.48 -6.28 -15.54
N GLY A 40 4.30 -4.96 -15.59
CA GLY A 40 3.01 -4.32 -15.76
C GLY A 40 2.30 -3.95 -14.45
N CYS A 41 3.01 -3.93 -13.31
CA CYS A 41 2.45 -3.35 -12.09
C CYS A 41 2.21 -1.85 -12.29
N GLU A 42 1.08 -1.36 -11.81
CA GLU A 42 0.70 0.05 -11.89
C GLU A 42 1.11 0.85 -10.65
N TRP A 43 1.40 0.17 -9.56
CA TRP A 43 1.94 0.70 -8.32
C TRP A 43 2.74 -0.37 -7.57
N VAL A 44 3.62 0.07 -6.68
CA VAL A 44 4.39 -0.81 -5.80
C VAL A 44 4.38 -0.29 -4.37
N LEU A 45 4.53 -1.19 -3.40
CA LEU A 45 4.60 -0.85 -1.99
C LEU A 45 5.90 -1.39 -1.38
N LEU A 46 6.76 -0.48 -0.90
CA LEU A 46 7.90 -0.83 -0.06
C LEU A 46 7.41 -1.12 1.36
N ASP A 47 7.66 -2.33 1.81
CA ASP A 47 7.18 -2.81 3.10
C ASP A 47 8.27 -2.67 4.17
N LEU A 48 8.10 -1.71 5.08
CA LEU A 48 8.99 -1.52 6.22
C LEU A 48 8.47 -2.20 7.51
N GLU A 49 7.26 -2.78 7.48
CA GLU A 49 6.69 -3.48 8.63
C GLU A 49 7.15 -4.94 8.71
N HIS A 50 6.98 -5.69 7.62
CA HIS A 50 7.31 -7.12 7.54
C HIS A 50 8.36 -7.45 6.48
N GLY A 51 8.77 -6.48 5.67
CA GLY A 51 9.86 -6.63 4.71
C GLY A 51 11.24 -6.54 5.34
N GLY A 52 12.27 -6.87 4.56
CA GLY A 52 13.68 -6.75 4.96
C GLY A 52 14.23 -5.32 4.89
N GLY A 53 13.41 -4.32 4.55
CA GLY A 53 13.82 -2.93 4.37
C GLY A 53 13.85 -2.11 5.65
N THR A 54 14.66 -1.06 5.62
CA THR A 54 14.69 -0.01 6.64
C THR A 54 14.43 1.35 5.99
N LEU A 55 14.33 2.40 6.79
CA LEU A 55 14.15 3.77 6.27
C LEU A 55 15.23 4.16 5.23
N GLU A 56 16.42 3.62 5.33
CA GLU A 56 17.53 3.91 4.39
C GLU A 56 17.22 3.51 2.94
N GLN A 57 16.38 2.48 2.74
CA GLN A 57 15.97 2.06 1.40
C GLN A 57 14.91 2.95 0.75
N VAL A 58 14.22 3.82 1.51
CA VAL A 58 13.14 4.67 0.97
C VAL A 58 13.67 5.60 -0.14
N GLY A 59 14.77 6.31 0.12
CA GLY A 59 15.38 7.22 -0.86
C GLY A 59 15.76 6.54 -2.18
N PRO A 60 16.58 5.49 -2.17
CA PRO A 60 16.90 4.71 -3.37
C PRO A 60 15.67 4.13 -4.09
N SER A 61 14.66 3.65 -3.33
CA SER A 61 13.41 3.14 -3.89
C SER A 61 12.59 4.22 -4.60
N VAL A 62 12.52 5.44 -4.04
CA VAL A 62 11.87 6.58 -4.71
C VAL A 62 12.59 6.94 -6.00
N GLN A 63 13.93 6.86 -6.04
CA GLN A 63 14.71 7.14 -7.25
C GLN A 63 14.43 6.10 -8.34
N ALA A 64 14.45 4.81 -8.00
CA ALA A 64 14.13 3.71 -8.93
C ALA A 64 12.68 3.83 -9.44
N ALA A 65 11.71 4.06 -8.55
CA ALA A 65 10.31 4.25 -8.93
C ALA A 65 10.12 5.46 -9.86
N ALA A 66 10.82 6.56 -9.59
CA ALA A 66 10.79 7.75 -10.45
C ALA A 66 11.39 7.47 -11.85
N ALA A 67 12.46 6.69 -11.94
CA ALA A 67 13.10 6.28 -13.19
C ALA A 67 12.19 5.31 -13.98
N ALA A 68 11.64 4.30 -13.32
CA ALA A 68 10.72 3.32 -13.91
C ALA A 68 9.33 3.91 -14.25
N GLY A 69 9.02 5.11 -13.74
CA GLY A 69 7.74 5.76 -13.99
C GLY A 69 6.55 5.13 -13.24
N ILE A 70 6.80 4.40 -12.14
CA ILE A 70 5.78 3.74 -11.32
C ILE A 70 5.62 4.46 -9.96
N PRO A 71 4.41 4.68 -9.43
CA PRO A 71 4.23 5.26 -8.11
C PRO A 71 4.62 4.27 -7.01
N LEU A 72 5.30 4.80 -5.98
CA LEU A 72 5.74 4.05 -4.80
C LEU A 72 4.93 4.46 -3.57
N VAL A 73 4.31 3.48 -2.92
CA VAL A 73 3.74 3.57 -1.58
C VAL A 73 4.75 3.01 -0.58
N VAL A 74 4.79 3.52 0.64
CA VAL A 74 5.58 2.94 1.73
C VAL A 74 4.64 2.54 2.86
N ARG A 75 4.65 1.26 3.26
CA ARG A 75 4.03 0.85 4.51
C ARG A 75 5.04 1.08 5.64
N VAL A 76 4.70 1.98 6.56
CA VAL A 76 5.54 2.27 7.71
C VAL A 76 5.39 1.18 8.77
N GLN A 77 6.42 0.96 9.58
CA GLN A 77 6.40 -0.02 10.67
C GLN A 77 5.45 0.42 11.78
N ARG A 78 5.44 1.73 12.08
CA ARG A 78 4.53 2.40 13.02
C ARG A 78 4.19 3.78 12.49
N PRO A 79 2.93 4.21 12.62
CA PRO A 79 2.51 5.55 12.19
C PRO A 79 2.95 6.64 13.18
N GLU A 80 4.25 6.82 13.34
CA GLU A 80 4.81 7.91 14.14
C GLU A 80 4.97 9.17 13.30
N ARG A 81 4.66 10.35 13.88
CA ARG A 81 4.72 11.65 13.17
C ARG A 81 6.06 11.87 12.48
N SER A 82 7.18 11.56 13.18
CA SER A 82 8.53 11.71 12.65
C SER A 82 8.80 10.79 11.46
N VAL A 83 8.33 9.56 11.52
CA VAL A 83 8.52 8.54 10.47
C VAL A 83 7.67 8.88 9.25
N VAL A 84 6.37 9.12 9.44
CA VAL A 84 5.46 9.47 8.33
C VAL A 84 5.91 10.75 7.64
N GLY A 85 6.22 11.80 8.40
CA GLY A 85 6.73 13.07 7.85
C GLY A 85 8.02 12.88 7.06
N TRP A 86 8.97 12.12 7.59
CA TRP A 86 10.23 11.84 6.91
C TRP A 86 10.04 11.06 5.61
N VAL A 87 9.19 10.02 5.63
CA VAL A 87 8.87 9.23 4.44
C VAL A 87 8.22 10.09 3.35
N LEU A 88 7.27 10.95 3.73
CA LEU A 88 6.65 11.92 2.80
C LEU A 88 7.68 12.89 2.22
N ASP A 89 8.66 13.31 3.02
CA ASP A 89 9.74 14.21 2.57
C ASP A 89 10.67 13.58 1.53
N GLN A 90 10.79 12.24 1.52
CA GLN A 90 11.50 11.52 0.44
C GLN A 90 10.75 11.57 -0.90
N GLY A 91 9.51 12.05 -0.94
CA GLY A 91 8.73 12.21 -2.19
C GLY A 91 8.08 10.92 -2.68
N VAL A 92 7.67 10.05 -1.76
CA VAL A 92 6.82 8.88 -2.07
C VAL A 92 5.45 9.33 -2.60
N ALA A 93 4.78 8.48 -3.35
CA ALA A 93 3.42 8.77 -3.85
C ALA A 93 2.36 8.62 -2.75
N GLY A 94 2.58 7.74 -1.79
CA GLY A 94 1.67 7.51 -0.68
C GLY A 94 2.33 6.79 0.49
N VAL A 95 1.63 6.77 1.62
CA VAL A 95 2.02 6.01 2.82
C VAL A 95 0.83 5.16 3.25
N MET A 96 1.09 3.87 3.49
CA MET A 96 0.13 2.96 4.11
C MET A 96 0.36 2.96 5.63
N LEU A 97 -0.72 3.15 6.36
CA LEU A 97 -0.76 3.21 7.83
C LEU A 97 -1.34 1.90 8.37
N PRO A 98 -0.51 1.01 8.95
CA PRO A 98 -0.96 -0.25 9.53
C PRO A 98 -1.46 -0.04 10.97
N ARG A 99 -2.10 -1.07 11.52
CA ARG A 99 -2.42 -1.22 12.95
C ARG A 99 -3.23 -0.07 13.55
N ILE A 100 -4.22 0.39 12.82
CA ILE A 100 -5.22 1.33 13.36
C ILE A 100 -6.14 0.56 14.30
N GLU A 101 -6.38 1.10 15.50
CA GLU A 101 -7.25 0.48 16.50
C GLU A 101 -8.52 1.29 16.77
N SER A 102 -8.53 2.59 16.39
CA SER A 102 -9.63 3.50 16.68
C SER A 102 -9.75 4.62 15.65
N VAL A 103 -10.85 5.36 15.70
CA VAL A 103 -11.04 6.60 14.91
C VAL A 103 -10.03 7.66 15.33
N GLU A 104 -9.71 7.71 16.63
CA GLU A 104 -8.76 8.66 17.20
C GLU A 104 -7.36 8.43 16.65
N ASP A 105 -6.90 7.17 16.57
CA ASP A 105 -5.63 6.82 15.92
C ASP A 105 -5.63 7.26 14.45
N ALA A 106 -6.70 6.95 13.73
CA ALA A 106 -6.82 7.33 12.33
C ALA A 106 -6.74 8.86 12.13
N LYS A 107 -7.46 9.64 12.97
CA LYS A 107 -7.42 11.12 12.93
C LYS A 107 -6.01 11.64 13.20
N GLU A 108 -5.36 11.10 14.23
CA GLU A 108 -4.00 11.49 14.59
C GLU A 108 -3.05 11.24 13.44
N TYR A 109 -3.03 10.02 12.89
CA TYR A 109 -2.08 9.62 11.85
C TYR A 109 -2.33 10.30 10.49
N VAL A 110 -3.59 10.54 10.12
CA VAL A 110 -3.94 11.34 8.95
C VAL A 110 -3.40 12.76 9.06
N SER A 111 -3.41 13.36 10.27
CA SER A 111 -2.89 14.71 10.50
C SER A 111 -1.38 14.86 10.18
N TYR A 112 -0.62 13.77 10.12
CA TYR A 112 0.81 13.78 9.78
C TYR A 112 1.08 14.01 8.29
N PHE A 113 0.06 13.98 7.43
CA PHE A 113 0.18 14.24 5.99
C PHE A 113 0.10 15.73 5.64
N ASP A 114 -0.54 16.51 6.49
CA ASP A 114 -0.85 17.90 6.24
C ASP A 114 -0.01 18.86 7.08
N TYR A 115 0.40 19.98 6.48
CA TYR A 115 1.13 21.01 7.19
C TYR A 115 0.22 21.82 8.14
N PRO A 116 0.77 22.43 9.20
CA PRO A 116 0.00 23.34 10.03
C PRO A 116 -0.62 24.50 9.21
N PRO A 117 -1.82 24.98 9.55
CA PRO A 117 -2.60 24.67 10.76
C PRO A 117 -3.52 23.44 10.63
N THR A 118 -3.67 22.87 9.44
CA THR A 118 -4.58 21.73 9.18
C THR A 118 -4.08 20.39 9.73
N GLY A 119 -2.76 20.23 9.83
CA GLY A 119 -2.14 19.01 10.32
C GLY A 119 -0.89 19.25 11.14
N GLN A 120 -0.09 18.18 11.31
CA GLN A 120 1.07 18.15 12.19
C GLN A 120 2.39 17.83 11.45
N ARG A 121 2.39 17.80 10.11
CA ARG A 121 3.60 17.54 9.32
C ARG A 121 4.65 18.60 9.58
N GLY A 122 5.91 18.18 9.80
CA GLY A 122 7.05 19.08 9.89
C GLY A 122 7.30 19.82 8.57
N VAL A 123 7.69 21.08 8.64
CA VAL A 123 7.90 21.93 7.45
C VAL A 123 9.38 22.02 7.14
N ALA A 124 9.80 21.58 5.95
CA ALA A 124 11.15 21.72 5.44
C ALA A 124 11.15 21.94 3.93
N SER A 125 11.90 22.94 3.45
CA SER A 125 11.95 23.29 2.02
C SER A 125 13.03 22.54 1.24
N TYR A 126 14.04 22.00 1.91
CA TYR A 126 15.20 21.33 1.29
C TYR A 126 14.99 19.82 1.12
N THR A 127 13.75 19.37 1.10
CA THR A 127 13.38 17.97 0.93
C THR A 127 13.15 17.63 -0.54
N ARG A 128 13.20 16.32 -0.87
CA ARG A 128 12.91 15.85 -2.22
C ARG A 128 11.47 16.17 -2.64
N SER A 129 10.50 16.02 -1.74
CA SER A 129 9.09 16.35 -2.01
C SER A 129 8.88 17.82 -2.35
N ALA A 130 9.68 18.73 -1.76
CA ALA A 130 9.69 20.16 -2.06
C ALA A 130 10.68 20.53 -3.19
N GLY A 131 11.12 19.55 -3.99
CA GLY A 131 12.04 19.78 -5.12
C GLY A 131 13.37 20.40 -4.72
N TRP A 132 13.87 20.09 -3.52
CA TRP A 132 15.12 20.63 -2.98
C TRP A 132 15.11 22.16 -2.89
N GLY A 133 13.96 22.74 -2.57
CA GLY A 133 13.76 24.17 -2.48
C GLY A 133 13.48 24.90 -3.81
N SER A 134 13.23 24.14 -4.89
CA SER A 134 12.93 24.74 -6.19
C SER A 134 11.52 25.33 -6.30
N HIS A 135 10.63 24.98 -5.37
CA HIS A 135 9.27 25.52 -5.27
C HIS A 135 8.84 25.68 -3.79
N SER A 136 7.75 26.39 -3.58
CA SER A 136 7.20 26.54 -2.24
C SER A 136 6.75 25.21 -1.65
N VAL A 137 6.94 25.02 -0.35
CA VAL A 137 6.41 23.87 0.39
C VAL A 137 4.89 23.76 0.25
N ARG A 138 4.20 24.90 0.07
CA ARG A 138 2.73 24.92 -0.15
C ARG A 138 2.30 24.25 -1.47
N ASP A 139 3.22 24.18 -2.44
CA ASP A 139 2.98 23.58 -3.75
C ASP A 139 3.38 22.08 -3.77
N THR A 140 3.83 21.54 -2.62
CA THR A 140 4.15 20.13 -2.49
C THR A 140 2.87 19.29 -2.51
N ALA A 141 2.82 18.30 -3.39
CA ALA A 141 1.67 17.40 -3.46
C ALA A 141 1.51 16.62 -2.15
N ARG A 142 0.28 16.59 -1.65
CA ARG A 142 -0.08 15.74 -0.52
C ARG A 142 -0.04 14.28 -0.96
N GLY A 143 0.79 13.47 -0.30
CA GLY A 143 0.86 12.02 -0.55
C GLY A 143 -0.49 11.34 -0.25
N VAL A 144 -0.75 10.23 -0.93
CA VAL A 144 -1.93 9.40 -0.69
C VAL A 144 -1.83 8.77 0.71
N CYS A 145 -2.87 8.96 1.51
CA CYS A 145 -3.05 8.30 2.80
C CYS A 145 -3.88 7.04 2.62
N MET A 146 -3.26 5.88 2.79
CA MET A 146 -3.90 4.57 2.71
C MET A 146 -4.00 3.98 4.11
N ILE A 147 -5.22 3.71 4.58
CA ILE A 147 -5.44 3.08 5.89
C ILE A 147 -5.63 1.58 5.73
N GLN A 148 -4.83 0.81 6.45
CA GLN A 148 -4.96 -0.64 6.49
C GLN A 148 -5.97 -1.06 7.57
N ILE A 149 -7.01 -1.78 7.14
CA ILE A 149 -8.05 -2.35 8.01
C ILE A 149 -7.69 -3.82 8.27
N GLU A 150 -7.20 -4.09 9.47
CA GLU A 150 -6.66 -5.40 9.84
C GLU A 150 -6.90 -5.76 11.31
N THR A 151 -7.48 -4.83 12.09
CA THR A 151 -7.84 -5.02 13.49
C THR A 151 -9.36 -5.00 13.66
N THR A 152 -9.86 -5.56 14.74
CA THR A 152 -11.29 -5.49 15.07
C THR A 152 -11.72 -4.05 15.36
N GLY A 153 -10.87 -3.25 16.02
CA GLY A 153 -11.15 -1.85 16.31
C GLY A 153 -11.30 -1.00 15.04
N ALA A 154 -10.38 -1.16 14.07
CA ALA A 154 -10.50 -0.48 12.78
C ALA A 154 -11.73 -0.96 11.99
N LEU A 155 -12.05 -2.26 12.05
CA LEU A 155 -13.23 -2.80 11.38
C LEU A 155 -14.53 -2.24 11.97
N ASP A 156 -14.64 -2.19 13.28
CA ASP A 156 -15.82 -1.65 13.98
C ASP A 156 -16.03 -0.16 13.67
N ALA A 157 -14.93 0.58 13.51
CA ALA A 157 -14.93 2.01 13.22
C ALA A 157 -14.80 2.35 11.72
N VAL A 158 -14.83 1.37 10.82
CA VAL A 158 -14.44 1.56 9.41
C VAL A 158 -15.25 2.63 8.68
N SER A 159 -16.53 2.77 8.99
CA SER A 159 -17.38 3.81 8.39
C SER A 159 -16.96 5.21 8.80
N GLU A 160 -16.56 5.41 10.05
CA GLU A 160 -16.08 6.70 10.54
C GLU A 160 -14.69 6.99 9.97
N ILE A 161 -13.80 5.99 9.97
CA ILE A 161 -12.44 6.08 9.41
C ILE A 161 -12.48 6.45 7.92
N ALA A 162 -13.33 5.79 7.13
CA ALA A 162 -13.45 6.06 5.70
C ALA A 162 -13.92 7.49 5.38
N ASN A 163 -14.70 8.10 6.27
CA ASN A 163 -15.23 9.46 6.11
C ASN A 163 -14.34 10.55 6.72
N LEU A 164 -13.17 10.23 7.23
CA LEU A 164 -12.22 11.24 7.72
C LEU A 164 -11.63 12.02 6.54
N ASP A 165 -11.65 13.33 6.65
CA ASP A 165 -10.95 14.20 5.71
C ASP A 165 -9.47 13.81 5.65
N GLY A 166 -8.98 13.52 4.44
CA GLY A 166 -7.61 13.16 4.20
C GLY A 166 -7.31 11.66 4.16
N VAL A 167 -8.29 10.79 4.38
CA VAL A 167 -8.19 9.37 4.02
C VAL A 167 -8.45 9.23 2.51
N ASP A 168 -7.47 8.73 1.78
CA ASP A 168 -7.55 8.62 0.33
C ASP A 168 -7.95 7.22 -0.15
N SER A 169 -7.70 6.18 0.65
CA SER A 169 -8.09 4.80 0.32
C SER A 169 -8.06 3.90 1.56
N LEU A 170 -8.82 2.79 1.48
CA LEU A 170 -8.72 1.69 2.44
C LEU A 170 -7.98 0.50 1.83
N PHE A 171 -7.31 -0.26 2.68
CA PHE A 171 -6.65 -1.50 2.30
C PHE A 171 -6.98 -2.60 3.32
N VAL A 172 -7.59 -3.70 2.88
CA VAL A 172 -7.82 -4.85 3.75
C VAL A 172 -6.52 -5.61 3.93
N GLY A 173 -6.02 -5.75 5.18
CA GLY A 173 -4.93 -6.64 5.55
C GLY A 173 -5.46 -8.04 5.83
N PRO A 174 -5.53 -8.96 4.84
CA PRO A 174 -6.36 -10.16 4.97
C PRO A 174 -5.83 -11.13 6.03
N LEU A 175 -4.52 -11.24 6.15
CA LEU A 175 -3.92 -12.18 7.10
C LEU A 175 -4.21 -11.75 8.54
N ASP A 176 -3.79 -10.55 8.92
CA ASP A 176 -3.99 -10.01 10.27
C ASP A 176 -5.47 -9.93 10.63
N LEU A 177 -6.32 -9.50 9.68
CA LEU A 177 -7.77 -9.46 9.89
C LEU A 177 -8.35 -10.85 10.16
N SER A 178 -7.88 -11.90 9.46
CA SER A 178 -8.35 -13.27 9.69
C SER A 178 -8.00 -13.77 11.11
N PHE A 179 -6.80 -13.43 11.59
CA PHE A 179 -6.37 -13.73 12.96
C PHE A 179 -7.18 -12.93 13.98
N ALA A 180 -7.38 -11.64 13.75
CA ALA A 180 -8.17 -10.77 14.63
C ALA A 180 -9.63 -11.23 14.78
N LEU A 181 -10.18 -11.84 13.73
CA LEU A 181 -11.54 -12.41 13.69
C LEU A 181 -11.62 -13.85 14.24
N GLY A 182 -10.50 -14.45 14.65
CA GLY A 182 -10.46 -15.82 15.17
C GLY A 182 -10.65 -16.91 14.11
N VAL A 183 -10.38 -16.62 12.85
CA VAL A 183 -10.44 -17.55 11.71
C VAL A 183 -9.13 -17.50 10.90
N PRO A 184 -7.98 -17.87 11.52
CA PRO A 184 -6.66 -17.72 10.90
C PRO A 184 -6.59 -18.38 9.52
N GLU A 185 -6.21 -17.58 8.50
CA GLU A 185 -6.04 -18.01 7.10
C GLU A 185 -7.30 -18.55 6.42
N ASP A 186 -8.45 -18.60 7.10
CA ASP A 186 -9.73 -18.98 6.51
C ASP A 186 -10.45 -17.76 5.92
N PHE A 187 -10.05 -17.42 4.70
CA PHE A 187 -10.59 -16.27 3.95
C PHE A 187 -12.00 -16.53 3.37
N ASP A 188 -12.53 -17.73 3.52
CA ASP A 188 -13.89 -18.11 3.09
C ASP A 188 -14.86 -18.20 4.29
N ALA A 189 -14.35 -18.06 5.52
CA ALA A 189 -15.18 -18.00 6.71
C ALA A 189 -16.24 -16.90 6.62
N PRO A 190 -17.50 -17.16 7.00
CA PRO A 190 -18.59 -16.17 6.93
C PRO A 190 -18.29 -14.87 7.68
N VAL A 191 -17.57 -14.94 8.79
CA VAL A 191 -17.17 -13.74 9.55
C VAL A 191 -16.15 -12.89 8.79
N PHE A 192 -15.20 -13.53 8.08
CA PHE A 192 -14.21 -12.83 7.28
C PHE A 192 -14.84 -12.19 6.03
N THR A 193 -15.66 -12.93 5.30
CA THR A 193 -16.34 -12.43 4.09
C THR A 193 -17.28 -11.27 4.43
N LYS A 194 -17.96 -11.34 5.57
CA LYS A 194 -18.77 -10.23 6.10
C LYS A 194 -17.91 -9.00 6.41
N ALA A 195 -16.75 -9.18 7.06
CA ALA A 195 -15.83 -8.08 7.37
C ALA A 195 -15.34 -7.38 6.09
N VAL A 196 -14.89 -8.14 5.08
CA VAL A 196 -14.49 -7.60 3.79
C VAL A 196 -15.63 -6.79 3.14
N THR A 197 -16.84 -7.35 3.11
CA THR A 197 -18.03 -6.66 2.56
C THR A 197 -18.32 -5.36 3.32
N THR A 198 -18.16 -5.35 4.65
CA THR A 198 -18.33 -4.14 5.48
C THR A 198 -17.32 -3.06 5.11
N VAL A 199 -16.03 -3.42 4.93
CA VAL A 199 -14.98 -2.48 4.54
C VAL A 199 -15.27 -1.88 3.15
N VAL A 200 -15.63 -2.74 2.19
CA VAL A 200 -15.99 -2.28 0.83
C VAL A 200 -17.19 -1.35 0.85
N ALA A 201 -18.23 -1.68 1.62
CA ALA A 201 -19.42 -0.82 1.75
C ALA A 201 -19.07 0.56 2.33
N ALA A 202 -18.21 0.61 3.35
CA ALA A 202 -17.74 1.86 3.94
C ALA A 202 -16.94 2.71 2.93
N ALA A 203 -16.01 2.10 2.19
CA ALA A 203 -15.24 2.78 1.15
C ALA A 203 -16.15 3.35 0.04
N ARG A 204 -17.15 2.57 -0.40
CA ARG A 204 -18.13 3.02 -1.41
C ARG A 204 -18.98 4.21 -0.91
N ALA A 205 -19.43 4.14 0.34
CA ALA A 205 -20.19 5.24 0.95
C ALA A 205 -19.36 6.54 1.05
N ALA A 206 -18.06 6.41 1.36
CA ALA A 206 -17.13 7.52 1.42
C ALA A 206 -16.56 7.93 0.03
N GLN A 207 -16.89 7.21 -1.04
CA GLN A 207 -16.39 7.43 -2.40
C GLN A 207 -14.85 7.37 -2.53
N ILE A 208 -14.22 6.50 -1.75
CA ILE A 208 -12.77 6.25 -1.81
C ILE A 208 -12.49 4.82 -2.31
N PRO A 209 -11.35 4.59 -3.02
CA PRO A 209 -10.97 3.26 -3.47
C PRO A 209 -10.60 2.33 -2.31
N VAL A 210 -10.83 1.03 -2.53
CA VAL A 210 -10.48 -0.03 -1.58
C VAL A 210 -9.74 -1.16 -2.28
N GLY A 211 -8.69 -1.65 -1.64
CA GLY A 211 -7.88 -2.77 -2.14
C GLY A 211 -7.56 -3.80 -1.08
N SER A 212 -6.85 -4.83 -1.51
CA SER A 212 -6.37 -5.91 -0.64
C SER A 212 -5.12 -6.56 -1.21
N LEU A 213 -4.54 -7.51 -0.47
CA LEU A 213 -3.46 -8.37 -0.92
C LEU A 213 -3.98 -9.79 -1.17
N ILE A 214 -3.53 -10.41 -2.25
CA ILE A 214 -3.74 -11.84 -2.52
C ILE A 214 -2.41 -12.51 -2.85
N SER A 215 -2.20 -13.71 -2.34
CA SER A 215 -1.03 -14.55 -2.67
C SER A 215 -1.36 -15.65 -3.68
N ASP A 216 -2.66 -15.90 -3.89
CA ASP A 216 -3.19 -16.87 -4.84
C ASP A 216 -4.04 -16.16 -5.91
N PRO A 217 -3.60 -16.16 -7.19
CA PRO A 217 -4.36 -15.54 -8.29
C PRO A 217 -5.75 -16.13 -8.51
N SER A 218 -6.03 -17.35 -8.05
CA SER A 218 -7.36 -17.95 -8.14
C SER A 218 -8.44 -17.17 -7.40
N ARG A 219 -8.04 -16.29 -6.46
CA ARG A 219 -8.95 -15.43 -5.69
C ARG A 219 -9.30 -14.11 -6.39
N ILE A 220 -8.69 -13.79 -7.55
CA ILE A 220 -9.01 -12.57 -8.30
C ILE A 220 -10.50 -12.40 -8.60
N PRO A 221 -11.24 -13.46 -9.05
CA PRO A 221 -12.68 -13.35 -9.27
C PRO A 221 -13.43 -12.90 -8.02
N SER A 222 -13.16 -13.53 -6.87
CA SER A 222 -13.81 -13.16 -5.59
C SER A 222 -13.52 -11.71 -5.20
N MET A 223 -12.30 -11.20 -5.45
CA MET A 223 -11.97 -9.80 -5.17
C MET A 223 -12.77 -8.84 -6.05
N ARG A 224 -13.02 -9.20 -7.31
CA ARG A 224 -13.92 -8.42 -8.19
C ARG A 224 -15.36 -8.45 -7.70
N ASP A 225 -15.84 -9.61 -7.27
CA ASP A 225 -17.21 -9.79 -6.77
C ASP A 225 -17.42 -8.98 -5.48
N TYR A 226 -16.40 -8.86 -4.62
CA TYR A 226 -16.43 -7.91 -3.48
C TYR A 226 -16.43 -6.45 -3.91
N GLY A 227 -15.95 -6.12 -5.09
CA GLY A 227 -15.82 -4.75 -5.57
C GLY A 227 -14.52 -4.09 -5.17
N MET A 228 -13.40 -4.83 -5.11
CA MET A 228 -12.08 -4.23 -4.91
C MET A 228 -11.64 -3.43 -6.14
N ASP A 229 -11.03 -2.28 -5.93
CA ASP A 229 -10.53 -1.39 -6.98
C ASP A 229 -9.09 -1.71 -7.37
N PHE A 230 -8.28 -2.18 -6.41
CA PHE A 230 -6.87 -2.49 -6.63
C PHE A 230 -6.41 -3.68 -5.79
N LEU A 231 -5.38 -4.40 -6.29
CA LEU A 231 -4.84 -5.58 -5.62
C LEU A 231 -3.32 -5.55 -5.59
N ALA A 232 -2.75 -5.90 -4.44
CA ALA A 232 -1.37 -6.33 -4.33
C ALA A 232 -1.30 -7.84 -4.65
N LEU A 233 -0.51 -8.21 -5.65
CA LEU A 233 -0.34 -9.58 -6.13
C LEU A 233 0.84 -10.25 -5.39
N GLY A 234 0.67 -10.51 -4.10
CA GLY A 234 1.71 -11.06 -3.24
C GLY A 234 2.89 -10.10 -3.04
N SER A 235 4.10 -10.67 -3.05
CA SER A 235 5.35 -9.90 -2.92
C SER A 235 6.40 -10.36 -3.93
N ASP A 236 7.41 -9.50 -4.16
CA ASP A 236 8.60 -9.80 -4.95
C ASP A 236 9.32 -11.08 -4.47
N ALA A 237 9.46 -11.26 -3.16
CA ALA A 237 10.06 -12.47 -2.56
C ALA A 237 9.24 -13.72 -2.89
N LEU A 238 7.90 -13.65 -2.80
CA LEU A 238 7.02 -14.76 -3.12
C LEU A 238 7.07 -15.10 -4.62
N ALA A 239 7.06 -14.08 -5.48
CA ALA A 239 7.14 -14.25 -6.93
C ALA A 239 8.47 -14.91 -7.34
N LEU A 240 9.60 -14.43 -6.79
CA LEU A 240 10.93 -15.01 -7.03
C LEU A 240 10.99 -16.47 -6.57
N ARG A 241 10.52 -16.77 -5.35
CA ARG A 241 10.50 -18.13 -4.81
C ARG A 241 9.68 -19.09 -5.69
N LYS A 242 8.48 -18.67 -6.10
CA LYS A 242 7.61 -19.48 -6.97
C LYS A 242 8.27 -19.72 -8.32
N GLY A 243 8.77 -18.68 -8.99
CA GLY A 243 9.42 -18.83 -10.29
C GLY A 243 10.63 -19.75 -10.27
N LEU A 244 11.48 -19.67 -9.23
CA LEU A 244 12.62 -20.57 -9.06
C LEU A 244 12.17 -22.01 -8.75
N ALA A 245 11.15 -22.18 -7.89
CA ALA A 245 10.63 -23.51 -7.57
C ALA A 245 10.08 -24.24 -8.79
N ASP A 246 9.37 -23.53 -9.67
CA ASP A 246 8.83 -24.08 -10.91
C ASP A 246 9.97 -24.54 -11.84
N GLN A 247 11.04 -23.75 -12.01
CA GLN A 247 12.20 -24.12 -12.81
C GLN A 247 12.93 -25.33 -12.23
N VAL A 248 13.14 -25.37 -10.92
CA VAL A 248 13.78 -26.53 -10.23
C VAL A 248 12.96 -27.81 -10.43
N ASN A 249 11.63 -27.71 -10.33
CA ASN A 249 10.74 -28.86 -10.54
C ASN A 249 10.79 -29.37 -11.98
N HIS A 250 10.89 -28.49 -12.99
CA HIS A 250 11.05 -28.90 -14.38
C HIS A 250 12.35 -29.69 -14.60
N VAL A 251 13.48 -29.24 -14.04
CA VAL A 251 14.74 -29.98 -14.12
C VAL A 251 14.61 -31.37 -13.49
N ARG A 252 14.05 -31.46 -12.28
CA ARG A 252 13.89 -32.76 -11.59
C ARG A 252 12.98 -33.73 -12.32
N GLN A 253 11.93 -33.24 -12.98
CA GLN A 253 11.01 -34.08 -13.76
C GLN A 253 11.65 -34.59 -15.06
N SER A 254 12.51 -33.80 -15.71
CA SER A 254 13.23 -34.21 -16.91
C SER A 254 14.20 -35.38 -16.65
N ASP A 255 14.82 -35.42 -15.44
CA ASP A 255 15.74 -36.51 -15.04
C ASP A 255 15.01 -37.83 -14.73
N THR A 256 13.71 -37.77 -14.37
CA THR A 256 12.93 -39.01 -14.09
C THR A 256 12.27 -39.61 -15.33
N SER A 257 12.37 -38.94 -16.48
CA SER A 257 11.78 -39.39 -17.75
C SER A 257 12.83 -40.00 -18.72
N SER A 258 14.07 -40.13 -18.26
CA SER A 258 15.22 -40.80 -18.95
C SER A 258 15.51 -42.12 -18.34
#